data_74c22f6dff9b077a08b60b8c3adb6dc2
#
_entry.id   74c22f6dff9b077a08b60b8c3adb6dc2
#
_cell.length_a   1.000
_cell.length_b   1.000
_cell.length_c   1.000
_cell.angle_alpha   90.00
_cell.angle_beta   90.00
_cell.angle_gamma   90.00
#
_symmetry.space_group_name_H-M   'P 1'
#
loop_
_entity.id
_entity.type
_entity.pdbx_description
1 polymer ?
#
loop_
_entity_poly.entity_id
_entity_poly.type
_entity_poly.pdbx_seq_one_letter_code
_entity_poly.pdbx_strand_id
1 'polypeptide(L)'
;MKRVGILVGREVTFPESIIKSINEKGGGEVVAEMVKVGGIRHEEEKRYDVIIDRISHEVPYYRAMLKRMALEGTYIINNPFWWSADDKFFNYSLAAKLGVAIPKTVLLPQHAYIKDITSESLRNLEFPIDWEGIVDYVGFPAFLKPFDGGGWKNVSKVNSLEELWSEYNQSGTLCMTLQEGIEYDHFVRCYCVGQEKVLIMPYDPSKPYLSGMQYVNIENYLSPELHQRVEQDVITICKALGYDLNTVEFAIKDGIPYAIDFMNPAPDAELASVGEYNHNWIV
;
A
#
# COMPACT_ATOMS: atom_id res chain seq x y z
N MET A 1 -32.89 1.11 4.32
CA MET A 1 -32.00 0.02 3.88
C MET A 1 -30.74 0.65 3.30
N LYS A 2 -29.59 0.36 3.87
CA LYS A 2 -28.27 0.83 3.39
C LYS A 2 -27.73 -0.14 2.33
N ARG A 3 -27.14 0.39 1.27
CA ARG A 3 -26.58 -0.41 0.17
C ARG A 3 -25.06 -0.31 0.14
N VAL A 4 -24.40 -1.48 0.18
CA VAL A 4 -22.95 -1.61 0.09
C VAL A 4 -22.60 -2.25 -1.25
N GLY A 5 -21.81 -1.57 -2.06
CA GLY A 5 -21.28 -2.06 -3.31
C GLY A 5 -19.87 -2.62 -3.13
N ILE A 6 -19.60 -3.81 -3.67
CA ILE A 6 -18.24 -4.33 -3.78
C ILE A 6 -17.79 -4.16 -5.22
N LEU A 7 -16.81 -3.27 -5.43
CA LEU A 7 -16.20 -3.06 -6.74
C LEU A 7 -15.03 -4.03 -6.90
N VAL A 8 -15.35 -5.20 -7.47
CA VAL A 8 -14.45 -6.37 -7.51
C VAL A 8 -13.28 -6.15 -8.45
N GLY A 9 -12.09 -6.57 -8.01
CA GLY A 9 -10.87 -6.63 -8.80
C GLY A 9 -10.58 -8.02 -9.36
N ARG A 10 -9.39 -8.53 -9.05
CA ARG A 10 -8.93 -9.87 -9.47
C ARG A 10 -9.30 -10.96 -8.47
N GLU A 11 -9.77 -10.59 -7.31
CA GLU A 11 -10.10 -11.48 -6.21
C GLU A 11 -11.37 -12.26 -6.48
N VAL A 12 -11.44 -13.46 -5.93
CA VAL A 12 -12.59 -14.35 -6.06
C VAL A 12 -13.24 -14.61 -4.71
N THR A 13 -12.48 -15.07 -3.72
CA THR A 13 -13.03 -15.52 -2.44
C THR A 13 -13.39 -14.36 -1.51
N PHE A 14 -12.57 -13.32 -1.45
CA PHE A 14 -12.83 -12.19 -0.56
C PHE A 14 -14.14 -11.44 -0.90
N PRO A 15 -14.43 -11.08 -2.17
CA PRO A 15 -15.68 -10.40 -2.51
C PRO A 15 -16.93 -11.21 -2.15
N GLU A 16 -16.92 -12.52 -2.37
CA GLU A 16 -18.03 -13.40 -2.02
C GLU A 16 -18.23 -13.51 -0.52
N SER A 17 -17.14 -13.67 0.23
CA SER A 17 -17.15 -13.79 1.69
C SER A 17 -17.67 -12.52 2.35
N ILE A 18 -17.16 -11.35 1.94
CA ILE A 18 -17.57 -10.06 2.53
C ILE A 18 -19.04 -9.72 2.22
N ILE A 19 -19.53 -10.01 1.00
CA ILE A 19 -20.94 -9.86 0.63
C ILE A 19 -21.81 -10.74 1.52
N LYS A 20 -21.45 -12.00 1.67
CA LYS A 20 -22.16 -12.95 2.53
C LYS A 20 -22.19 -12.47 3.98
N SER A 21 -21.03 -12.11 4.53
CA SER A 21 -20.91 -11.65 5.93
C SER A 21 -21.76 -10.40 6.19
N ILE A 22 -21.71 -9.41 5.30
CA ILE A 22 -22.52 -8.18 5.44
C ILE A 22 -24.00 -8.50 5.38
N ASN A 23 -24.44 -9.34 4.45
CA ASN A 23 -25.86 -9.69 4.30
C ASN A 23 -26.39 -10.50 5.50
N GLU A 24 -25.59 -11.41 6.05
CA GLU A 24 -25.95 -12.17 7.26
C GLU A 24 -26.03 -11.29 8.50
N LYS A 25 -25.02 -10.43 8.72
CA LYS A 25 -24.94 -9.53 9.89
C LYS A 25 -25.89 -8.32 9.77
N GLY A 26 -26.21 -7.91 8.54
CA GLY A 26 -27.00 -6.71 8.25
C GLY A 26 -28.49 -6.79 8.55
N GLY A 27 -29.02 -8.00 8.83
CA GLY A 27 -30.41 -8.20 9.27
C GLY A 27 -31.48 -7.61 8.34
N GLY A 28 -31.15 -7.41 7.06
CA GLY A 28 -32.02 -6.78 6.06
C GLY A 28 -32.00 -5.25 6.07
N GLU A 29 -31.35 -4.62 7.04
CA GLU A 29 -31.16 -3.16 7.06
C GLU A 29 -29.96 -2.72 6.21
N VAL A 30 -28.98 -3.59 6.06
CA VAL A 30 -27.80 -3.41 5.21
C VAL A 30 -27.74 -4.55 4.21
N VAL A 31 -27.56 -4.21 2.93
CA VAL A 31 -27.46 -5.18 1.84
C VAL A 31 -26.20 -4.91 1.02
N ALA A 32 -25.39 -5.95 0.81
CA ALA A 32 -24.19 -5.92 -0.02
C ALA A 32 -24.39 -6.67 -1.34
N GLU A 33 -23.82 -6.13 -2.42
CA GLU A 33 -23.85 -6.74 -3.75
C GLU A 33 -22.61 -6.34 -4.56
N MET A 34 -22.33 -7.08 -5.63
CA MET A 34 -21.30 -6.67 -6.60
C MET A 34 -21.77 -5.44 -7.38
N VAL A 35 -20.89 -4.44 -7.51
CA VAL A 35 -21.16 -3.25 -8.33
C VAL A 35 -21.20 -3.63 -9.79
N LYS A 36 -22.30 -3.26 -10.48
CA LYS A 36 -22.43 -3.38 -11.94
C LYS A 36 -22.68 -2.01 -12.52
N VAL A 37 -21.81 -1.60 -13.44
CA VAL A 37 -21.84 -0.26 -14.07
C VAL A 37 -21.58 -0.35 -15.56
N GLY A 38 -22.19 0.57 -16.31
CA GLY A 38 -21.97 0.80 -17.73
C GLY A 38 -21.42 2.19 -17.97
N GLY A 39 -21.86 2.88 -19.02
CA GLY A 39 -21.58 4.31 -19.20
C GLY A 39 -22.25 5.12 -18.08
N ILE A 40 -21.54 6.10 -17.48
CA ILE A 40 -22.01 6.88 -16.33
C ILE A 40 -22.25 8.31 -16.75
N ARG A 41 -23.45 8.83 -16.45
CA ARG A 41 -23.79 10.26 -16.61
C ARG A 41 -23.45 11.00 -15.33
N HIS A 42 -23.01 12.23 -15.44
CA HIS A 42 -22.66 13.06 -14.28
C HIS A 42 -23.88 13.39 -13.37
N GLU A 43 -25.08 13.32 -13.90
CA GLU A 43 -26.35 13.58 -13.20
C GLU A 43 -26.99 12.29 -12.61
N GLU A 44 -26.28 11.16 -12.64
CA GLU A 44 -26.83 9.91 -12.13
C GLU A 44 -27.02 9.96 -10.61
N GLU A 45 -28.16 9.47 -10.13
CA GLU A 45 -28.47 9.45 -8.70
C GLU A 45 -27.55 8.49 -7.92
N LYS A 46 -27.38 8.78 -6.64
CA LYS A 46 -26.64 7.96 -5.69
C LYS A 46 -27.25 6.56 -5.62
N ARG A 47 -26.44 5.54 -5.89
CA ARG A 47 -26.86 4.13 -5.91
C ARG A 47 -26.45 3.35 -4.67
N TYR A 48 -25.30 3.70 -4.07
CA TYR A 48 -24.70 3.02 -2.92
C TYR A 48 -24.42 4.01 -1.80
N ASP A 49 -24.61 3.57 -0.56
CA ASP A 49 -24.17 4.35 0.63
C ASP A 49 -22.68 4.18 0.87
N VAL A 50 -22.17 2.97 0.64
CA VAL A 50 -20.75 2.61 0.77
C VAL A 50 -20.32 1.82 -0.46
N ILE A 51 -19.09 2.02 -0.92
CA ILE A 51 -18.42 1.13 -1.88
C ILE A 51 -17.09 0.69 -1.30
N ILE A 52 -16.85 -0.63 -1.30
CA ILE A 52 -15.54 -1.23 -1.04
C ILE A 52 -14.85 -1.41 -2.39
N ASP A 53 -13.80 -0.64 -2.60
CA ASP A 53 -13.05 -0.61 -3.86
C ASP A 53 -11.88 -1.59 -3.82
N ARG A 54 -11.80 -2.44 -4.86
CA ARG A 54 -10.73 -3.45 -4.99
C ARG A 54 -9.93 -3.34 -6.30
N ILE A 55 -10.19 -2.29 -7.13
CA ILE A 55 -9.63 -2.28 -8.50
C ILE A 55 -9.34 -0.88 -9.05
N SER A 56 -9.90 0.19 -8.49
CA SER A 56 -9.82 1.50 -9.14
C SER A 56 -8.41 2.08 -9.19
N HIS A 57 -7.49 1.59 -8.36
CA HIS A 57 -6.07 1.93 -8.41
C HIS A 57 -5.41 1.49 -9.73
N GLU A 58 -5.92 0.44 -10.39
CA GLU A 58 -5.43 -0.03 -11.69
C GLU A 58 -6.25 0.51 -12.87
N VAL A 59 -7.53 0.87 -12.66
CA VAL A 59 -8.48 1.19 -13.73
C VAL A 59 -9.00 2.60 -13.62
N PRO A 60 -8.49 3.57 -14.43
CA PRO A 60 -8.88 4.98 -14.37
C PRO A 60 -10.38 5.22 -14.51
N TYR A 61 -11.11 4.41 -15.28
CA TYR A 61 -12.56 4.49 -15.43
C TYR A 61 -13.26 4.35 -14.06
N TYR A 62 -12.92 3.32 -13.29
CA TYR A 62 -13.50 3.12 -11.97
C TYR A 62 -13.09 4.20 -10.99
N ARG A 63 -11.86 4.70 -11.07
CA ARG A 63 -11.40 5.83 -10.24
C ARG A 63 -12.22 7.09 -10.48
N ALA A 64 -12.45 7.44 -11.76
CA ALA A 64 -13.27 8.59 -12.11
C ALA A 64 -14.72 8.46 -11.62
N MET A 65 -15.29 7.25 -11.78
CA MET A 65 -16.60 6.90 -11.24
C MET A 65 -16.68 7.07 -9.72
N LEU A 66 -15.73 6.50 -8.98
CA LEU A 66 -15.72 6.55 -7.51
C LEU A 66 -15.56 7.98 -7.00
N LYS A 67 -14.70 8.80 -7.63
CA LYS A 67 -14.55 10.22 -7.29
C LYS A 67 -15.87 10.98 -7.47
N ARG A 68 -16.58 10.72 -8.56
CA ARG A 68 -17.92 11.30 -8.75
C ARG A 68 -18.90 10.83 -7.67
N MET A 69 -18.97 9.51 -7.40
CA MET A 69 -19.87 8.96 -6.38
C MET A 69 -19.57 9.50 -4.96
N ALA A 70 -18.30 9.75 -4.66
CA ALA A 70 -17.91 10.38 -3.40
C ALA A 70 -18.47 11.83 -3.28
N LEU A 71 -18.53 12.59 -4.37
CA LEU A 71 -19.16 13.92 -4.37
C LEU A 71 -20.67 13.85 -4.06
N GLU A 72 -21.33 12.75 -4.45
CA GLU A 72 -22.74 12.49 -4.15
C GLU A 72 -22.96 11.89 -2.75
N GLY A 73 -21.89 11.81 -1.93
CA GLY A 73 -21.94 11.34 -0.55
C GLY A 73 -21.91 9.82 -0.40
N THR A 74 -21.46 9.07 -1.41
CA THR A 74 -21.10 7.66 -1.22
C THR A 74 -19.77 7.59 -0.47
N TYR A 75 -19.72 6.81 0.61
CA TYR A 75 -18.48 6.55 1.32
C TYR A 75 -17.65 5.50 0.57
N ILE A 76 -16.42 5.81 0.22
CA ILE A 76 -15.56 4.91 -0.55
C ILE A 76 -14.43 4.40 0.34
N ILE A 77 -14.32 3.10 0.45
CA ILE A 77 -13.23 2.39 1.12
C ILE A 77 -12.30 1.80 0.05
N ASN A 78 -11.08 2.27 -0.18
CA ASN A 78 -10.46 3.46 0.41
C ASN A 78 -10.76 4.70 -0.43
N ASN A 79 -10.56 5.89 0.17
CA ASN A 79 -10.85 7.16 -0.46
C ASN A 79 -10.07 7.35 -1.79
N PRO A 80 -10.75 7.50 -2.96
CA PRO A 80 -10.10 7.52 -4.27
C PRO A 80 -9.32 8.80 -4.57
N PHE A 81 -9.43 9.83 -3.74
CA PHE A 81 -8.64 11.05 -3.86
C PHE A 81 -7.26 10.90 -3.23
N TRP A 82 -7.15 10.14 -2.14
CA TRP A 82 -5.91 9.94 -1.41
C TRP A 82 -4.88 9.16 -2.21
N TRP A 83 -5.20 7.95 -2.61
CA TRP A 83 -4.23 7.10 -3.29
C TRP A 83 -3.84 7.59 -4.69
N SER A 84 -4.56 8.57 -5.27
CA SER A 84 -4.16 9.23 -6.51
C SER A 84 -3.16 10.38 -6.31
N ALA A 85 -2.99 10.85 -5.07
CA ALA A 85 -1.95 11.81 -4.67
C ALA A 85 -0.80 11.13 -3.93
N ASP A 86 -0.85 9.83 -3.85
CA ASP A 86 -0.07 8.97 -3.01
C ASP A 86 1.20 8.52 -3.72
N ASP A 87 2.35 8.71 -3.09
CA ASP A 87 3.63 8.19 -3.51
C ASP A 87 4.45 7.71 -2.29
N LYS A 88 5.36 6.76 -2.51
CA LYS A 88 6.16 6.17 -1.45
C LYS A 88 7.01 7.20 -0.71
N PHE A 89 7.56 8.17 -1.40
CA PHE A 89 8.42 9.17 -0.77
C PHE A 89 7.63 10.14 0.12
N PHE A 90 6.46 10.57 -0.35
CA PHE A 90 5.52 11.34 0.48
C PHE A 90 5.10 10.53 1.71
N ASN A 91 4.74 9.26 1.53
CA ASN A 91 4.29 8.39 2.60
C ASN A 91 5.35 8.20 3.68
N TYR A 92 6.61 7.94 3.30
CA TYR A 92 7.73 7.86 4.25
C TYR A 92 7.94 9.19 4.98
N SER A 93 7.90 10.31 4.26
CA SER A 93 8.05 11.64 4.86
C SER A 93 6.96 11.94 5.88
N LEU A 94 5.71 11.55 5.58
CA LEU A 94 4.59 11.70 6.51
C LEU A 94 4.74 10.77 7.73
N ALA A 95 5.05 9.49 7.53
CA ALA A 95 5.25 8.53 8.61
C ALA A 95 6.35 9.00 9.58
N ALA A 96 7.49 9.44 9.05
CA ALA A 96 8.58 10.01 9.86
C ALA A 96 8.13 11.24 10.67
N LYS A 97 7.36 12.14 10.06
CA LYS A 97 6.81 13.32 10.74
C LYS A 97 5.83 12.95 11.87
N LEU A 98 5.18 11.81 11.76
CA LEU A 98 4.26 11.28 12.78
C LEU A 98 4.99 10.46 13.86
N GLY A 99 6.30 10.31 13.78
CA GLY A 99 7.12 9.57 14.75
C GLY A 99 7.16 8.06 14.51
N VAL A 100 6.67 7.57 13.36
CA VAL A 100 6.84 6.19 12.94
C VAL A 100 8.21 6.02 12.31
N ALA A 101 8.96 5.00 12.73
CA ALA A 101 10.27 4.73 12.17
C ALA A 101 10.15 4.26 10.71
N ILE A 102 11.00 4.82 9.85
CA ILE A 102 11.12 4.44 8.44
C ILE A 102 12.59 4.21 8.10
N PRO A 103 12.91 3.36 7.10
CA PRO A 103 14.27 3.29 6.58
C PRO A 103 14.69 4.62 5.93
N LYS A 104 15.96 4.94 5.98
CA LYS A 104 16.49 6.11 5.26
C LYS A 104 16.17 5.99 3.78
N THR A 105 15.61 7.03 3.19
CA THR A 105 15.11 7.00 1.82
C THR A 105 15.45 8.30 1.10
N VAL A 106 15.90 8.17 -0.15
CA VAL A 106 16.20 9.30 -1.05
C VAL A 106 15.35 9.15 -2.31
N LEU A 107 14.74 10.26 -2.75
CA LEU A 107 14.07 10.34 -4.05
C LEU A 107 15.11 10.66 -5.12
N LEU A 108 15.14 9.88 -6.19
CA LEU A 108 16.03 10.05 -7.33
C LEU A 108 15.24 10.53 -8.56
N PRO A 109 15.74 11.51 -9.31
CA PRO A 109 15.11 11.90 -10.57
C PRO A 109 15.15 10.73 -11.56
N GLN A 110 14.31 10.77 -12.58
CA GLN A 110 14.37 9.79 -13.67
C GLN A 110 15.70 9.87 -14.43
N HIS A 111 16.24 8.71 -14.81
CA HIS A 111 17.49 8.64 -15.57
C HIS A 111 17.33 9.16 -17.01
N ALA A 112 16.23 8.83 -17.67
CA ALA A 112 15.93 9.27 -19.02
C ALA A 112 14.80 10.29 -19.06
N TYR A 113 14.79 11.13 -20.08
CA TYR A 113 13.70 12.10 -20.25
C TYR A 113 12.38 11.40 -20.56
N ILE A 114 11.32 11.78 -19.84
CA ILE A 114 9.96 11.41 -20.23
C ILE A 114 9.57 12.13 -21.53
N LYS A 115 8.59 11.56 -22.22
CA LYS A 115 8.13 12.09 -23.50
C LYS A 115 7.84 13.60 -23.39
N ASP A 116 8.26 14.35 -24.39
CA ASP A 116 8.07 15.80 -24.52
C ASP A 116 8.78 16.66 -23.42
N ILE A 117 9.67 16.06 -22.61
CA ILE A 117 10.54 16.75 -21.66
C ILE A 117 11.97 16.77 -22.18
N THR A 118 12.64 17.91 -22.04
CA THR A 118 14.03 18.14 -22.46
C THR A 118 14.85 18.65 -21.28
N SER A 119 16.17 18.78 -21.49
CA SER A 119 17.05 19.42 -20.50
C SER A 119 16.59 20.81 -20.07
N GLU A 120 15.99 21.57 -20.98
CA GLU A 120 15.45 22.91 -20.69
C GLU A 120 14.26 22.86 -19.74
N SER A 121 13.48 21.77 -19.74
CA SER A 121 12.38 21.54 -18.82
C SER A 121 12.87 21.19 -17.41
N LEU A 122 14.10 20.72 -17.29
CA LEU A 122 14.70 20.22 -16.04
C LEU A 122 15.76 21.16 -15.45
N ARG A 123 15.68 22.46 -15.75
CA ARG A 123 16.64 23.49 -15.28
C ARG A 123 16.72 23.62 -13.76
N ASN A 124 15.78 23.05 -13.03
CA ASN A 124 15.77 23.05 -11.56
C ASN A 124 16.53 21.85 -10.95
N LEU A 125 16.94 20.88 -11.78
CA LEU A 125 17.78 19.79 -11.29
C LEU A 125 19.24 20.24 -11.17
N GLU A 126 19.85 19.89 -10.05
CA GLU A 126 21.28 20.03 -9.84
C GLU A 126 22.04 18.84 -10.43
N PHE A 127 23.11 19.13 -11.16
CA PHE A 127 24.02 18.14 -11.74
C PHE A 127 25.47 18.50 -11.45
N PRO A 128 26.31 17.48 -11.22
CA PRO A 128 26.01 16.05 -11.11
C PRO A 128 25.21 15.72 -9.84
N ILE A 129 24.48 14.59 -9.86
CA ILE A 129 23.86 14.06 -8.66
C ILE A 129 24.95 13.68 -7.65
N ASP A 130 24.80 14.07 -6.40
CA ASP A 130 25.70 13.73 -5.29
C ASP A 130 25.53 12.26 -4.86
N TRP A 131 26.06 11.35 -5.65
CA TRP A 131 25.97 9.91 -5.38
C TRP A 131 26.69 9.50 -4.09
N GLU A 132 27.81 10.14 -3.77
CA GLU A 132 28.59 9.84 -2.56
C GLU A 132 27.76 10.21 -1.32
N GLY A 133 27.21 11.41 -1.26
CA GLY A 133 26.37 11.84 -0.15
C GLY A 133 25.07 11.02 -0.03
N ILE A 134 24.51 10.57 -1.14
CA ILE A 134 23.31 9.67 -1.13
C ILE A 134 23.68 8.32 -0.52
N VAL A 135 24.78 7.72 -0.92
CA VAL A 135 25.24 6.41 -0.42
C VAL A 135 25.67 6.52 1.05
N ASP A 136 26.36 7.57 1.43
CA ASP A 136 26.74 7.82 2.83
C ASP A 136 25.51 7.96 3.75
N TYR A 137 24.42 8.53 3.22
CA TYR A 137 23.17 8.66 3.97
C TYR A 137 22.40 7.35 4.05
N VAL A 138 22.19 6.64 2.93
CA VAL A 138 21.33 5.44 2.86
C VAL A 138 22.08 4.20 3.33
N GLY A 139 23.33 4.03 2.90
CA GLY A 139 24.12 2.81 3.13
C GLY A 139 23.76 1.66 2.20
N PHE A 140 24.48 0.53 2.37
CA PHE A 140 24.19 -0.73 1.69
C PHE A 140 24.06 -1.87 2.72
N PRO A 141 23.24 -2.89 2.44
CA PRO A 141 22.41 -3.06 1.23
C PRO A 141 21.29 -2.05 1.17
N ALA A 142 20.86 -1.70 -0.05
CA ALA A 142 19.75 -0.79 -0.29
C ALA A 142 18.78 -1.36 -1.34
N PHE A 143 17.58 -0.81 -1.43
CA PHE A 143 16.58 -1.16 -2.43
C PHE A 143 16.31 0.04 -3.33
N LEU A 144 16.59 -0.13 -4.61
CA LEU A 144 16.16 0.80 -5.65
C LEU A 144 14.79 0.37 -6.15
N LYS A 145 13.79 1.24 -6.04
CA LYS A 145 12.40 0.95 -6.40
C LYS A 145 11.68 2.18 -6.94
N PRO A 146 10.66 2.02 -7.81
CA PRO A 146 9.85 3.15 -8.24
C PRO A 146 9.19 3.85 -7.03
N PHE A 147 9.03 5.18 -7.11
CA PHE A 147 8.35 5.95 -6.08
C PHE A 147 6.86 5.61 -5.98
N ASP A 148 6.28 5.09 -7.05
CA ASP A 148 4.89 4.65 -7.15
C ASP A 148 4.80 3.16 -7.55
N GLY A 149 3.60 2.59 -7.54
CA GLY A 149 3.34 1.19 -7.90
C GLY A 149 3.62 0.19 -6.78
N GLY A 150 3.53 -1.10 -7.12
CA GLY A 150 3.64 -2.20 -6.17
C GLY A 150 3.90 -3.55 -6.85
N GLY A 151 3.78 -4.64 -6.09
CA GLY A 151 3.93 -6.01 -6.60
C GLY A 151 5.36 -6.37 -7.00
N TRP A 152 6.36 -5.78 -6.36
CA TRP A 152 7.80 -6.04 -6.61
C TRP A 152 8.27 -5.70 -8.01
N LYS A 153 7.51 -4.93 -8.78
CA LYS A 153 7.90 -4.53 -10.14
C LYS A 153 9.01 -3.49 -10.09
N ASN A 154 10.08 -3.73 -10.87
CA ASN A 154 11.25 -2.84 -10.97
C ASN A 154 11.92 -2.54 -9.61
N VAL A 155 11.91 -3.50 -8.69
CA VAL A 155 12.59 -3.41 -7.39
C VAL A 155 13.90 -4.21 -7.49
N SER A 156 15.02 -3.53 -7.22
CA SER A 156 16.37 -4.13 -7.22
C SER A 156 17.03 -3.93 -5.87
N LYS A 157 17.56 -5.03 -5.29
CA LYS A 157 18.47 -4.94 -4.15
C LYS A 157 19.86 -4.65 -4.66
N VAL A 158 20.52 -3.63 -4.13
CA VAL A 158 21.86 -3.19 -4.52
C VAL A 158 22.80 -3.22 -3.31
N ASN A 159 24.03 -3.65 -3.52
CA ASN A 159 25.02 -3.82 -2.46
C ASN A 159 26.28 -2.96 -2.66
N SER A 160 26.36 -2.26 -3.78
CA SER A 160 27.45 -1.36 -4.10
C SER A 160 26.99 -0.20 -4.98
N LEU A 161 27.84 0.82 -5.11
CA LEU A 161 27.58 1.97 -5.95
C LEU A 161 27.53 1.57 -7.44
N GLU A 162 28.33 0.60 -7.85
CA GLU A 162 28.35 0.06 -9.21
C GLU A 162 27.03 -0.64 -9.55
N GLU A 163 26.52 -1.46 -8.62
CA GLU A 163 25.20 -2.11 -8.79
C GLU A 163 24.09 -1.05 -8.85
N LEU A 164 24.15 -0.04 -7.96
CA LEU A 164 23.18 1.06 -7.95
C LEU A 164 23.15 1.79 -9.30
N TRP A 165 24.32 2.15 -9.86
CA TRP A 165 24.38 2.81 -11.15
C TRP A 165 23.88 1.93 -12.29
N SER A 166 24.19 0.64 -12.27
CA SER A 166 23.69 -0.31 -13.26
C SER A 166 22.17 -0.34 -13.29
N GLU A 167 21.54 -0.51 -12.12
CA GLU A 167 20.09 -0.59 -11.99
C GLU A 167 19.41 0.76 -12.26
N TYR A 168 19.98 1.87 -11.78
CA TYR A 168 19.46 3.19 -12.04
C TYR A 168 19.50 3.54 -13.54
N ASN A 169 20.56 3.19 -14.25
CA ASN A 169 20.65 3.40 -15.70
C ASN A 169 19.58 2.61 -16.48
N GLN A 170 19.12 1.48 -15.93
CA GLN A 170 18.06 0.65 -16.54
C GLN A 170 16.64 1.15 -16.16
N SER A 171 16.49 2.03 -15.16
CA SER A 171 15.20 2.52 -14.72
C SER A 171 14.47 3.40 -15.77
N GLY A 172 15.21 3.90 -16.75
CA GLY A 172 14.65 4.68 -17.86
C GLY A 172 13.93 5.94 -17.40
N THR A 173 12.65 6.04 -17.68
CA THR A 173 11.81 7.21 -17.34
C THR A 173 11.14 7.10 -15.97
N LEU A 174 11.41 6.04 -15.20
CA LEU A 174 10.83 5.88 -13.87
C LEU A 174 11.52 6.84 -12.88
N CYS A 175 10.72 7.51 -12.06
CA CYS A 175 11.21 8.18 -10.86
C CYS A 175 11.43 7.13 -9.78
N MET A 176 12.63 7.10 -9.20
CA MET A 176 13.04 6.04 -8.29
C MET A 176 13.22 6.55 -6.86
N THR A 177 13.12 5.65 -5.90
CA THR A 177 13.59 5.86 -4.53
C THR A 177 14.71 4.86 -4.23
N LEU A 178 15.76 5.33 -3.56
CA LEU A 178 16.77 4.47 -2.94
C LEU A 178 16.48 4.40 -1.45
N GLN A 179 16.27 3.21 -0.93
CA GLN A 179 15.90 2.98 0.46
C GLN A 179 16.86 2.01 1.15
N GLU A 180 17.26 2.34 2.37
CA GLU A 180 18.06 1.49 3.26
C GLU A 180 17.43 0.09 3.39
N GLY A 181 18.25 -0.93 3.26
CA GLY A 181 17.85 -2.32 3.49
C GLY A 181 17.97 -2.66 4.97
N ILE A 182 16.84 -2.83 5.64
CA ILE A 182 16.82 -3.22 7.05
C ILE A 182 17.08 -4.74 7.16
N GLU A 183 18.15 -5.10 7.84
CA GLU A 183 18.37 -6.48 8.30
C GLU A 183 17.52 -6.70 9.55
N TYR A 184 16.48 -7.51 9.45
CA TYR A 184 15.43 -7.62 10.47
C TYR A 184 15.51 -8.92 11.27
N ASP A 185 15.10 -8.83 12.55
CA ASP A 185 14.90 -9.97 13.44
C ASP A 185 13.50 -10.56 13.24
N HIS A 186 12.51 -9.69 13.00
CA HIS A 186 11.13 -10.05 12.72
C HIS A 186 10.60 -9.24 11.53
N PHE A 187 9.68 -9.85 10.79
CA PHE A 187 8.94 -9.16 9.74
C PHE A 187 7.45 -9.45 9.91
N VAL A 188 6.64 -8.41 9.89
CA VAL A 188 5.19 -8.54 10.02
C VAL A 188 4.48 -7.75 8.92
N ARG A 189 3.34 -8.27 8.50
CA ARG A 189 2.37 -7.56 7.68
C ARG A 189 1.10 -7.38 8.50
N CYS A 190 0.72 -6.13 8.73
CA CYS A 190 -0.39 -5.80 9.61
C CYS A 190 -1.60 -5.38 8.78
N TYR A 191 -2.73 -6.06 8.94
CA TYR A 191 -3.99 -5.64 8.34
C TYR A 191 -4.69 -4.65 9.27
N CYS A 192 -5.18 -3.54 8.73
CA CYS A 192 -5.95 -2.54 9.48
C CYS A 192 -7.34 -2.39 8.87
N VAL A 193 -8.36 -2.43 9.72
CA VAL A 193 -9.75 -2.25 9.34
C VAL A 193 -10.36 -1.10 10.13
N GLY A 194 -10.99 -0.16 9.43
CA GLY A 194 -11.67 0.99 10.03
C GLY A 194 -10.75 1.94 10.79
N GLN A 195 -9.44 1.91 10.51
CA GLN A 195 -8.42 2.72 11.21
C GLN A 195 -8.33 2.46 12.73
N GLU A 196 -8.85 1.34 13.18
CA GLU A 196 -8.97 1.00 14.61
C GLU A 196 -8.53 -0.42 14.93
N LYS A 197 -8.93 -1.41 14.12
CA LYS A 197 -8.67 -2.81 14.37
C LYS A 197 -7.45 -3.26 13.59
N VAL A 198 -6.51 -3.86 14.26
CA VAL A 198 -5.25 -4.33 13.66
C VAL A 198 -5.08 -5.82 13.88
N LEU A 199 -4.75 -6.53 12.81
CA LEU A 199 -4.30 -7.91 12.83
C LEU A 199 -2.81 -7.93 12.46
N ILE A 200 -1.95 -8.30 13.38
CA ILE A 200 -0.50 -8.46 13.13
C ILE A 200 -0.24 -9.88 12.68
N MET A 201 0.25 -10.03 11.46
CA MET A 201 0.53 -11.33 10.85
C MET A 201 2.05 -11.48 10.67
N PRO A 202 2.69 -12.48 11.30
CA PRO A 202 4.05 -12.84 10.95
C PRO A 202 4.16 -13.13 9.44
N TYR A 203 5.17 -12.58 8.79
CA TYR A 203 5.28 -12.59 7.34
C TYR A 203 6.72 -12.86 6.89
N ASP A 204 6.90 -13.72 5.91
CA ASP A 204 8.19 -14.03 5.30
C ASP A 204 8.26 -13.49 3.86
N PRO A 205 8.87 -12.33 3.64
CA PRO A 205 8.95 -11.71 2.32
C PRO A 205 9.88 -12.47 1.36
N SER A 206 10.64 -13.45 1.83
CA SER A 206 11.50 -14.30 0.99
C SER A 206 10.72 -15.35 0.20
N LYS A 207 9.49 -15.65 0.62
CA LYS A 207 8.63 -16.62 -0.07
C LYS A 207 7.98 -16.02 -1.30
N PRO A 208 7.66 -16.84 -2.32
CA PRO A 208 7.01 -16.35 -3.53
C PRO A 208 5.70 -15.60 -3.24
N TYR A 209 5.52 -14.48 -3.90
CA TYR A 209 4.33 -13.64 -3.77
C TYR A 209 3.05 -14.42 -4.12
N LEU A 210 2.01 -14.24 -3.32
CA LEU A 210 0.71 -14.92 -3.43
C LEU A 210 0.77 -16.47 -3.36
N SER A 211 1.86 -17.03 -2.84
CA SER A 211 1.97 -18.49 -2.70
C SER A 211 1.20 -19.07 -1.51
N GLY A 212 0.66 -18.24 -0.63
CA GLY A 212 0.10 -18.65 0.66
C GLY A 212 1.16 -19.08 1.70
N MET A 213 2.44 -19.09 1.31
CA MET A 213 3.55 -19.49 2.21
C MET A 213 4.19 -18.30 2.92
N GLN A 214 3.79 -17.07 2.58
CA GLN A 214 4.36 -15.87 3.17
C GLN A 214 3.83 -15.61 4.58
N TYR A 215 2.58 -16.00 4.86
CA TYR A 215 1.98 -15.84 6.18
C TYR A 215 2.28 -17.07 7.03
N VAL A 216 2.95 -16.84 8.16
CA VAL A 216 3.32 -17.90 9.09
C VAL A 216 2.54 -17.74 10.40
N ASN A 217 2.07 -18.84 10.95
CA ASN A 217 1.33 -18.82 12.21
C ASN A 217 2.29 -19.16 13.36
N ILE A 218 2.77 -18.12 14.07
CA ILE A 218 3.68 -18.26 15.22
C ILE A 218 3.05 -17.55 16.40
N GLU A 219 2.75 -18.32 17.44
CA GLU A 219 2.24 -17.75 18.70
C GLU A 219 3.33 -16.90 19.38
N ASN A 220 2.92 -15.78 19.98
CA ASN A 220 3.80 -14.86 20.71
C ASN A 220 5.02 -14.39 19.88
N TYR A 221 4.81 -14.16 18.57
CA TYR A 221 5.86 -13.76 17.65
C TYR A 221 6.55 -12.44 18.04
N LEU A 222 5.80 -11.50 18.58
CA LEU A 222 6.29 -10.23 19.12
C LEU A 222 6.09 -10.19 20.63
N SER A 223 6.97 -9.48 21.35
CA SER A 223 6.70 -9.16 22.75
C SER A 223 5.45 -8.28 22.90
N PRO A 224 4.78 -8.29 24.07
CA PRO A 224 3.60 -7.44 24.27
C PRO A 224 3.85 -5.96 23.99
N GLU A 225 5.00 -5.42 24.37
CA GLU A 225 5.38 -4.02 24.17
C GLU A 225 5.58 -3.71 22.68
N LEU A 226 6.24 -4.61 21.96
CA LEU A 226 6.49 -4.47 20.53
C LEU A 226 5.18 -4.63 19.74
N HIS A 227 4.32 -5.57 20.14
CA HIS A 227 2.98 -5.72 19.57
C HIS A 227 2.17 -4.42 19.68
N GLN A 228 2.12 -3.85 20.89
CA GLN A 228 1.41 -2.58 21.13
C GLN A 228 1.99 -1.43 20.32
N ARG A 229 3.33 -1.36 20.19
CA ARG A 229 3.99 -0.34 19.38
C ARG A 229 3.63 -0.46 17.90
N VAL A 230 3.70 -1.66 17.33
CA VAL A 230 3.34 -1.93 15.94
C VAL A 230 1.87 -1.57 15.69
N GLU A 231 0.96 -1.99 16.57
CA GLU A 231 -0.47 -1.67 16.48
C GLU A 231 -0.71 -0.14 16.45
N GLN A 232 -0.05 0.59 17.36
CA GLN A 232 -0.16 2.05 17.42
C GLN A 232 0.38 2.72 16.15
N ASP A 233 1.52 2.27 15.63
CA ASP A 233 2.12 2.80 14.42
C ASP A 233 1.23 2.55 13.19
N VAL A 234 0.61 1.36 13.07
CA VAL A 234 -0.39 1.04 12.03
C VAL A 234 -1.57 2.00 12.08
N ILE A 235 -2.19 2.17 13.26
CA ILE A 235 -3.35 3.04 13.45
C ILE A 235 -2.97 4.50 13.10
N THR A 236 -1.79 4.94 13.53
CA THR A 236 -1.29 6.30 13.27
C THR A 236 -1.16 6.55 11.76
N ILE A 237 -0.55 5.62 11.03
CA ILE A 237 -0.41 5.70 9.57
C ILE A 237 -1.79 5.71 8.90
N CYS A 238 -2.66 4.75 9.22
CA CYS A 238 -3.96 4.59 8.57
C CYS A 238 -4.87 5.80 8.80
N LYS A 239 -4.87 6.37 10.01
CA LYS A 239 -5.62 7.60 10.32
C LYS A 239 -5.10 8.82 9.56
N ALA A 240 -3.78 9.01 9.53
CA ALA A 240 -3.18 10.15 8.84
C ALA A 240 -3.41 10.12 7.33
N LEU A 241 -3.46 8.94 6.75
CA LEU A 241 -3.61 8.71 5.31
C LEU A 241 -5.06 8.42 4.89
N GLY A 242 -5.99 8.33 5.85
CA GLY A 242 -7.42 8.11 5.57
C GLY A 242 -7.72 6.74 4.95
N TYR A 243 -6.95 5.69 5.31
CA TYR A 243 -7.14 4.33 4.80
C TYR A 243 -7.96 3.49 5.77
N ASP A 244 -9.18 3.15 5.39
CA ASP A 244 -10.07 2.32 6.19
C ASP A 244 -9.78 0.82 6.06
N LEU A 245 -9.12 0.42 4.97
CA LEU A 245 -8.71 -0.96 4.71
C LEU A 245 -7.29 -0.94 4.14
N ASN A 246 -6.31 -1.37 4.93
CA ASN A 246 -4.90 -1.25 4.56
C ASN A 246 -4.06 -2.40 5.07
N THR A 247 -2.90 -2.59 4.47
CA THR A 247 -1.81 -3.38 5.06
C THR A 247 -0.58 -2.53 5.23
N VAL A 248 0.09 -2.71 6.37
CA VAL A 248 1.37 -2.06 6.70
C VAL A 248 2.40 -3.13 6.97
N GLU A 249 3.53 -3.06 6.28
CA GLU A 249 4.66 -3.99 6.46
C GLU A 249 5.74 -3.34 7.33
N PHE A 250 6.21 -4.07 8.33
CA PHE A 250 7.32 -3.66 9.18
C PHE A 250 8.46 -4.68 9.14
N ALA A 251 9.66 -4.17 8.87
CA ALA A 251 10.91 -4.83 9.20
C ALA A 251 11.32 -4.40 10.62
N ILE A 252 11.44 -5.34 11.54
CA ILE A 252 11.73 -5.05 12.95
C ILE A 252 13.16 -5.41 13.22
N LYS A 253 13.96 -4.43 13.66
CA LYS A 253 15.35 -4.60 14.04
C LYS A 253 15.61 -3.96 15.39
N ASP A 254 16.26 -4.68 16.29
CA ASP A 254 16.60 -4.19 17.65
C ASP A 254 15.38 -3.59 18.38
N GLY A 255 14.20 -4.19 18.21
CA GLY A 255 12.94 -3.74 18.80
C GLY A 255 12.32 -2.49 18.16
N ILE A 256 12.86 -1.99 17.04
CA ILE A 256 12.34 -0.83 16.30
C ILE A 256 11.58 -1.33 15.06
N PRO A 257 10.27 -1.07 14.94
CA PRO A 257 9.49 -1.41 13.76
C PRO A 257 9.64 -0.33 12.68
N TYR A 258 10.39 -0.63 11.63
CA TYR A 258 10.54 0.24 10.46
C TYR A 258 9.43 -0.03 9.45
N ALA A 259 8.58 0.94 9.16
CA ALA A 259 7.54 0.82 8.15
C ALA A 259 8.17 0.80 6.73
N ILE A 260 7.96 -0.32 6.01
CA ILE A 260 8.59 -0.60 4.71
C ILE A 260 7.64 -0.32 3.55
N ASP A 261 6.40 -0.81 3.61
CA ASP A 261 5.36 -0.59 2.62
C ASP A 261 4.00 -0.52 3.32
N PHE A 262 3.23 0.54 3.07
CA PHE A 262 2.06 0.81 3.89
C PHE A 262 0.95 1.61 3.20
N MET A 263 0.97 1.69 1.88
CA MET A 263 -0.13 2.32 1.14
C MET A 263 -0.68 1.33 0.12
N ASN A 264 -1.56 0.49 0.59
CA ASN A 264 -2.18 -0.51 -0.25
C ASN A 264 -3.68 -0.22 -0.41
N PRO A 265 -4.11 0.38 -1.55
CA PRO A 265 -5.52 0.75 -1.75
C PRO A 265 -6.46 -0.47 -1.80
N ALA A 266 -5.94 -1.64 -2.16
CA ALA A 266 -6.68 -2.89 -2.20
C ALA A 266 -5.82 -4.05 -1.63
N PRO A 267 -5.60 -4.07 -0.31
CA PRO A 267 -4.74 -5.08 0.32
C PRO A 267 -5.30 -6.48 0.12
N ASP A 268 -4.40 -7.44 -0.18
CA ASP A 268 -4.77 -8.83 -0.42
C ASP A 268 -5.52 -9.44 0.78
N ALA A 269 -6.65 -10.06 0.48
CA ALA A 269 -7.51 -10.73 1.43
C ALA A 269 -8.02 -12.10 0.92
N GLU A 270 -7.42 -12.62 -0.19
CA GLU A 270 -7.81 -13.89 -0.76
C GLU A 270 -7.50 -15.06 0.19
N LEU A 271 -8.48 -15.96 0.38
CA LEU A 271 -8.37 -17.11 1.25
C LEU A 271 -7.11 -17.95 0.98
N ALA A 272 -6.82 -18.20 -0.29
CA ALA A 272 -5.66 -18.99 -0.70
C ALA A 272 -4.32 -18.30 -0.41
N SER A 273 -4.30 -16.97 -0.29
CA SER A 273 -3.10 -16.19 -0.01
C SER A 273 -2.88 -15.97 1.47
N VAL A 274 -3.89 -15.43 2.18
CA VAL A 274 -3.73 -15.03 3.58
C VAL A 274 -4.04 -16.15 4.57
N GLY A 275 -4.65 -17.24 4.13
CA GLY A 275 -5.09 -18.36 4.96
C GLY A 275 -6.41 -18.10 5.69
N GLU A 276 -7.03 -19.17 6.17
CA GLU A 276 -8.41 -19.15 6.68
C GLU A 276 -8.58 -18.22 7.90
N TYR A 277 -7.67 -18.27 8.85
CA TYR A 277 -7.75 -17.44 10.05
C TYR A 277 -7.73 -15.95 9.73
N ASN A 278 -6.75 -15.52 8.92
CA ASN A 278 -6.59 -14.12 8.55
C ASN A 278 -7.76 -13.65 7.67
N HIS A 279 -8.17 -14.48 6.70
CA HIS A 279 -9.33 -14.18 5.85
C HIS A 279 -10.61 -13.96 6.67
N ASN A 280 -10.92 -14.86 7.60
CA ASN A 280 -12.11 -14.76 8.45
C ASN A 280 -12.06 -13.55 9.39
N TRP A 281 -10.88 -13.15 9.85
CA TRP A 281 -10.72 -11.94 10.65
C TRP A 281 -10.97 -10.67 9.83
N ILE A 282 -10.54 -10.63 8.56
CA ILE A 282 -10.69 -9.49 7.66
C ILE A 282 -12.17 -9.32 7.24
N VAL A 283 -12.87 -10.42 6.98
CA VAL A 283 -14.30 -10.46 6.58
C VAL A 283 -15.23 -10.19 7.76
#